data_fdd0a815b419c918e128f90540705882
#
_entry.id   fdd0a815b419c918e128f90540705882
#
_cell.length_a   1.000
_cell.length_b   1.000
_cell.length_c   1.000
_cell.angle_alpha   90.00
_cell.angle_beta   90.00
_cell.angle_gamma   90.00
#
_symmetry.space_group_name_H-M   'P 1'
#
loop_
_entity.id
_entity.type
_entity.pdbx_description
1 polymer ?
#
loop_
_entity_poly.entity_id
_entity_poly.type
_entity_poly.pdbx_seq_one_letter_code
_entity_poly.pdbx_strand_id
1 'polypeptide(L)'
;MLRRVNFYSICIAFGLSVLLILAGSRYADNTYRPSMESGRNVRTFLKVEDGEENFVAPIPSNSYDSVPSVEKIIEKTRSKIKFELSKYNFSDSGAHELEELLMESGGQPIQSLIISTWRSGTTFLGEVLNAIPGTFYHYEPLLKHGIVQIRGPPESTKALRTIKSMLKCNFVGMSDYFEYGMTHFHQFSHNTRLWDHCKFNKELCYDYDFTSRFCKLFPFQTMKVVRVRLRLVQDLLDDKELNLKVLLLIRDPRGVMQSRQHRTFCQPSADCWQSELLCADMISDYVAAGRLLSAYPNRVMVLRYEELALDPNATTHRILKFLRLSATQSLDEFLKLHTNVEVAGVSSTFRVSRDVPFKWKNVLDFNYVDEIQTVCKDAMSLWGYRMAHNATHMKSAEFIPLDNYTITE
;
A
#
# COMPACT_ATOMS: atom_id res chain seq x y z
N MET A 1 13.86 -1.48 -63.58
CA MET A 1 13.14 -2.78 -63.53
C MET A 1 12.61 -3.01 -62.11
N LEU A 2 11.39 -2.62 -61.87
CA LEU A 2 10.69 -2.87 -60.58
C LEU A 2 10.06 -4.28 -60.65
N ARG A 3 10.58 -5.20 -59.81
CA ARG A 3 9.95 -6.53 -59.63
C ARG A 3 8.56 -6.36 -59.03
N ARG A 4 7.52 -6.75 -59.74
CA ARG A 4 6.15 -6.86 -59.21
C ARG A 4 6.18 -7.93 -58.11
N VAL A 5 6.02 -7.50 -56.84
CA VAL A 5 5.81 -8.39 -55.71
C VAL A 5 4.38 -8.92 -55.83
N ASN A 6 4.24 -10.25 -55.84
CA ASN A 6 2.97 -10.90 -56.08
C ASN A 6 2.12 -10.78 -54.77
N PHE A 7 1.00 -10.10 -54.81
CA PHE A 7 0.10 -9.83 -53.67
C PHE A 7 -0.30 -11.12 -52.93
N TYR A 8 -0.44 -12.24 -53.66
CA TYR A 8 -0.74 -13.54 -53.09
C TYR A 8 0.38 -14.07 -52.15
N SER A 9 1.64 -13.79 -52.43
CA SER A 9 2.75 -14.20 -51.59
C SER A 9 2.79 -13.46 -50.27
N ILE A 10 2.34 -12.20 -50.23
CA ILE A 10 2.24 -11.40 -49.00
C ILE A 10 1.09 -11.91 -48.12
N CYS A 11 -0.06 -12.24 -48.73
CA CYS A 11 -1.20 -12.76 -47.99
C CYS A 11 -0.92 -14.16 -47.37
N ILE A 12 -0.18 -15.04 -48.09
CA ILE A 12 0.23 -16.36 -47.58
C ILE A 12 1.22 -16.20 -46.42
N ALA A 13 2.19 -15.29 -46.53
CA ALA A 13 3.17 -15.06 -45.46
C ALA A 13 2.48 -14.48 -44.18
N PHE A 14 1.50 -13.61 -44.35
CA PHE A 14 0.73 -13.05 -43.23
C PHE A 14 -0.15 -14.11 -42.56
N GLY A 15 -0.83 -14.94 -43.34
CA GLY A 15 -1.65 -16.06 -42.85
C GLY A 15 -0.85 -17.11 -42.07
N LEU A 16 0.37 -17.44 -42.55
CA LEU A 16 1.27 -18.36 -41.85
C LEU A 16 1.80 -17.76 -40.53
N SER A 17 2.10 -16.48 -40.49
CA SER A 17 2.55 -15.79 -39.27
C SER A 17 1.46 -15.79 -38.19
N VAL A 18 0.21 -15.52 -38.59
CA VAL A 18 -0.95 -15.55 -37.65
C VAL A 18 -1.19 -16.96 -37.13
N LEU A 19 -1.08 -17.98 -37.98
CA LEU A 19 -1.21 -19.40 -37.57
C LEU A 19 -0.11 -19.84 -36.61
N LEU A 20 1.14 -19.40 -36.80
CA LEU A 20 2.25 -19.68 -35.89
C LEU A 20 2.09 -19.00 -34.53
N ILE A 21 1.55 -17.79 -34.49
CA ILE A 21 1.25 -17.08 -33.24
C ILE A 21 0.13 -17.80 -32.48
N LEU A 22 -0.92 -18.23 -33.17
CA LEU A 22 -2.05 -18.96 -32.57
C LEU A 22 -1.66 -20.39 -32.11
N ALA A 23 -0.74 -21.05 -32.82
CA ALA A 23 -0.22 -22.34 -32.42
C ALA A 23 0.76 -22.22 -31.23
N GLY A 24 1.59 -21.18 -31.21
CA GLY A 24 2.49 -20.88 -30.10
C GLY A 24 1.76 -20.56 -28.80
N SER A 25 0.64 -19.82 -28.86
CA SER A 25 -0.17 -19.54 -27.68
C SER A 25 -0.86 -20.77 -27.09
N ARG A 26 -1.25 -21.75 -27.93
CA ARG A 26 -1.82 -23.03 -27.44
C ARG A 26 -0.78 -24.00 -26.89
N TYR A 27 0.49 -23.90 -27.30
CA TYR A 27 1.54 -24.75 -26.78
C TYR A 27 2.13 -24.28 -25.45
N ALA A 28 2.04 -22.99 -25.16
CA ALA A 28 2.49 -22.41 -23.89
C ALA A 28 1.55 -22.74 -22.70
N ASP A 29 0.30 -23.12 -22.98
CA ASP A 29 -0.69 -23.44 -21.93
C ASP A 29 -0.62 -24.89 -21.38
N ASN A 30 0.21 -25.75 -21.95
CA ASN A 30 0.19 -27.19 -21.62
C ASN A 30 1.43 -27.75 -20.89
N THR A 31 2.39 -26.91 -20.49
CA THR A 31 3.57 -27.38 -19.76
C THR A 31 3.81 -26.56 -18.51
N TYR A 32 3.07 -26.81 -17.45
CA TYR A 32 3.52 -26.81 -16.06
C TYR A 32 2.34 -27.09 -15.12
N ARG A 33 2.14 -28.34 -14.73
CA ARG A 33 1.37 -28.73 -13.55
C ARG A 33 2.34 -29.29 -12.52
N PRO A 34 2.65 -28.60 -11.43
CA PRO A 34 3.12 -29.25 -10.21
C PRO A 34 1.89 -29.68 -9.40
N SER A 35 1.84 -30.95 -9.07
CA SER A 35 0.95 -31.51 -8.06
C SER A 35 1.33 -30.93 -6.69
N MET A 36 0.43 -30.20 -6.05
CA MET A 36 0.49 -29.90 -4.63
C MET A 36 -0.89 -30.13 -4.01
N GLU A 37 -0.99 -31.22 -3.30
CA GLU A 37 -1.96 -31.38 -2.23
C GLU A 37 -1.51 -30.59 -1.00
N SER A 38 -2.49 -30.02 -0.30
CA SER A 38 -2.37 -29.31 0.99
C SER A 38 -2.10 -27.80 0.92
N GLY A 39 -3.14 -27.00 1.10
CA GLY A 39 -3.04 -25.55 1.35
C GLY A 39 -4.23 -24.74 0.88
N ARG A 40 -5.43 -24.95 1.46
CA ARG A 40 -6.68 -24.25 1.03
C ARG A 40 -6.74 -22.73 1.26
N ASN A 41 -5.70 -22.10 1.81
CA ASN A 41 -5.74 -20.68 2.20
C ASN A 41 -4.85 -19.74 1.36
N VAL A 42 -4.07 -20.24 0.40
CA VAL A 42 -3.13 -19.40 -0.38
C VAL A 42 -3.75 -18.78 -1.64
N ARG A 43 -4.91 -19.27 -2.10
CA ARG A 43 -5.50 -18.83 -3.38
C ARG A 43 -6.17 -17.46 -3.40
N THR A 44 -6.36 -16.81 -2.26
CA THR A 44 -7.09 -15.53 -2.18
C THR A 44 -6.22 -14.30 -2.49
N PHE A 45 -4.89 -14.43 -2.48
CA PHE A 45 -3.97 -13.29 -2.64
C PHE A 45 -3.38 -13.10 -4.05
N LEU A 46 -3.65 -13.98 -5.01
CA LEU A 46 -2.87 -14.06 -6.26
C LEU A 46 -3.50 -13.44 -7.51
N LYS A 47 -4.61 -12.68 -7.43
CA LYS A 47 -5.18 -12.05 -8.64
C LYS A 47 -5.76 -10.66 -8.35
N VAL A 48 -4.92 -9.66 -8.53
CA VAL A 48 -5.35 -8.33 -8.99
C VAL A 48 -4.38 -7.95 -10.12
N GLU A 49 -4.72 -8.29 -11.33
CA GLU A 49 -4.12 -7.74 -12.55
C GLU A 49 -4.99 -6.59 -13.06
N ASP A 50 -4.35 -5.45 -13.31
CA ASP A 50 -4.91 -4.37 -14.11
C ASP A 50 -5.01 -4.84 -15.57
N GLY A 51 -6.19 -5.23 -15.99
CA GLY A 51 -6.46 -5.62 -17.37
C GLY A 51 -7.93 -6.02 -17.50
N GLU A 52 -8.67 -5.28 -18.31
CA GLU A 52 -10.02 -5.63 -18.71
C GLU A 52 -10.06 -7.02 -19.35
N GLU A 53 -10.62 -8.00 -18.65
CA GLU A 53 -11.22 -9.18 -19.28
C GLU A 53 -12.41 -9.65 -18.46
N ASN A 54 -13.57 -9.64 -19.13
CA ASN A 54 -14.81 -10.24 -18.67
C ASN A 54 -14.64 -11.75 -18.50
N PHE A 55 -14.35 -12.21 -17.30
CA PHE A 55 -14.41 -13.63 -16.98
C PHE A 55 -15.72 -13.92 -16.24
N VAL A 56 -16.71 -14.37 -17.00
CA VAL A 56 -17.91 -15.00 -16.46
C VAL A 56 -17.56 -16.45 -16.15
N ALA A 57 -17.26 -16.74 -14.89
CA ALA A 57 -17.19 -18.11 -14.43
C ALA A 57 -18.61 -18.72 -14.42
N PRO A 58 -18.79 -19.98 -14.86
CA PRO A 58 -20.10 -20.64 -14.83
C PRO A 58 -20.55 -20.77 -13.37
N ILE A 59 -21.74 -20.24 -13.08
CA ILE A 59 -22.41 -20.38 -11.80
C ILE A 59 -22.83 -21.84 -11.64
N PRO A 60 -22.42 -22.56 -10.57
CA PRO A 60 -22.98 -23.86 -10.30
C PRO A 60 -24.45 -23.64 -9.88
N SER A 61 -25.35 -24.18 -10.68
CA SER A 61 -26.77 -24.28 -10.35
C SER A 61 -26.93 -25.29 -9.21
N ASN A 62 -27.25 -24.80 -8.02
CA ASN A 62 -28.06 -25.37 -6.93
C ASN A 62 -27.50 -25.01 -5.54
N SER A 63 -27.93 -23.87 -5.07
CA SER A 63 -28.47 -23.60 -3.72
C SER A 63 -28.77 -22.12 -3.67
N TYR A 64 -30.00 -21.74 -3.51
CA TYR A 64 -30.42 -20.40 -3.09
C TYR A 64 -30.00 -20.23 -1.62
N ASP A 65 -28.73 -20.12 -1.35
CA ASP A 65 -28.25 -19.54 -0.12
C ASP A 65 -28.58 -18.05 -0.20
N SER A 66 -29.63 -17.65 0.48
CA SER A 66 -30.06 -16.26 0.61
C SER A 66 -28.85 -15.44 1.03
N VAL A 67 -28.57 -14.35 0.29
CA VAL A 67 -27.53 -13.37 0.66
C VAL A 67 -27.67 -13.06 2.15
N PRO A 68 -26.63 -13.29 2.98
CA PRO A 68 -26.77 -13.12 4.42
C PRO A 68 -27.15 -11.67 4.73
N SER A 69 -28.08 -11.47 5.66
CA SER A 69 -28.47 -10.13 6.09
C SER A 69 -27.27 -9.38 6.68
N VAL A 70 -27.30 -8.05 6.63
CA VAL A 70 -26.27 -7.19 7.24
C VAL A 70 -26.02 -7.57 8.70
N GLU A 71 -27.08 -7.83 9.47
CA GLU A 71 -26.96 -8.23 10.88
C GLU A 71 -26.18 -9.54 11.06
N LYS A 72 -26.44 -10.51 10.19
CA LYS A 72 -25.73 -11.80 10.22
C LYS A 72 -24.25 -11.62 9.85
N ILE A 73 -23.93 -10.73 8.93
CA ILE A 73 -22.53 -10.41 8.56
C ILE A 73 -21.83 -9.75 9.75
N ILE A 74 -22.42 -8.75 10.37
CA ILE A 74 -21.89 -8.04 11.53
C ILE A 74 -21.62 -9.02 12.67
N GLU A 75 -22.60 -9.85 13.03
CA GLU A 75 -22.46 -10.82 14.12
C GLU A 75 -21.38 -11.88 13.86
N LYS A 76 -21.36 -12.41 12.63
CA LYS A 76 -20.32 -13.36 12.23
C LYS A 76 -18.91 -12.73 12.26
N THR A 77 -18.79 -11.47 11.86
CA THR A 77 -17.52 -10.74 11.88
C THR A 77 -17.07 -10.48 13.31
N ARG A 78 -17.97 -10.05 14.19
CA ARG A 78 -17.72 -9.87 15.63
C ARG A 78 -17.19 -11.15 16.27
N SER A 79 -17.88 -12.25 16.04
CA SER A 79 -17.48 -13.57 16.56
C SER A 79 -16.12 -14.00 16.00
N LYS A 80 -15.84 -13.73 14.71
CA LYS A 80 -14.56 -14.03 14.07
C LYS A 80 -13.41 -13.21 14.71
N ILE A 81 -13.60 -11.92 14.92
CA ILE A 81 -12.59 -11.05 15.54
C ILE A 81 -12.30 -11.51 16.98
N LYS A 82 -13.33 -11.82 17.77
CA LYS A 82 -13.15 -12.37 19.13
C LYS A 82 -12.36 -13.67 19.11
N PHE A 83 -12.63 -14.56 18.17
CA PHE A 83 -11.89 -15.81 18.02
C PHE A 83 -10.43 -15.58 17.60
N GLU A 84 -10.20 -14.75 16.59
CA GLU A 84 -8.83 -14.42 16.09
C GLU A 84 -7.97 -13.79 17.18
N LEU A 85 -8.56 -12.97 18.04
CA LEU A 85 -7.87 -12.25 19.10
C LEU A 85 -7.96 -12.94 20.47
N SER A 86 -8.52 -14.15 20.57
CA SER A 86 -8.69 -14.85 21.85
C SER A 86 -7.38 -15.14 22.59
N LYS A 87 -6.27 -15.21 21.87
CA LYS A 87 -4.92 -15.40 22.43
C LYS A 87 -4.00 -14.17 22.23
N TYR A 88 -4.58 -13.04 21.81
CA TYR A 88 -3.79 -11.83 21.57
C TYR A 88 -3.41 -11.21 22.91
N ASN A 89 -2.14 -10.79 23.01
CA ASN A 89 -1.67 -10.10 24.20
C ASN A 89 -1.97 -8.60 24.11
N PHE A 90 -2.94 -8.13 24.89
CA PHE A 90 -3.35 -6.72 24.94
C PHE A 90 -2.49 -5.85 25.86
N SER A 91 -1.59 -6.43 26.66
CA SER A 91 -0.81 -5.68 27.66
C SER A 91 -0.01 -4.51 27.06
N ASP A 92 0.54 -4.71 25.86
CA ASP A 92 1.32 -3.66 25.16
C ASP A 92 0.43 -2.49 24.74
N SER A 93 -0.84 -2.75 24.44
CA SER A 93 -1.81 -1.74 24.00
C SER A 93 -2.26 -0.81 25.12
N GLY A 94 -2.12 -1.23 26.37
CA GLY A 94 -2.65 -0.56 27.53
C GLY A 94 -4.14 -0.85 27.77
N ALA A 95 -4.74 -1.78 27.01
CA ALA A 95 -6.07 -2.30 27.24
C ALA A 95 -5.97 -3.63 28.01
N HIS A 96 -6.99 -3.90 28.82
CA HIS A 96 -7.11 -5.17 29.56
C HIS A 96 -7.90 -6.21 28.76
N GLU A 97 -8.87 -5.74 27.99
CA GLU A 97 -9.73 -6.58 27.18
C GLU A 97 -10.06 -5.96 25.81
N LEU A 98 -10.56 -6.78 24.90
CA LEU A 98 -10.85 -6.39 23.53
C LEU A 98 -11.87 -5.26 23.44
N GLU A 99 -12.88 -5.28 24.29
CA GLU A 99 -14.02 -4.36 24.32
C GLU A 99 -13.57 -2.90 24.52
N GLU A 100 -12.46 -2.67 25.25
CA GLU A 100 -11.89 -1.32 25.45
C GLU A 100 -11.34 -0.69 24.16
N LEU A 101 -11.10 -1.52 23.14
CA LEU A 101 -10.60 -1.09 21.83
C LEU A 101 -11.69 -1.07 20.75
N LEU A 102 -12.92 -1.52 21.04
CA LEU A 102 -14.01 -1.56 20.06
C LEU A 102 -14.88 -0.31 20.12
N MET A 103 -14.98 0.43 19.02
CA MET A 103 -15.85 1.61 18.94
C MET A 103 -17.34 1.25 19.13
N GLU A 104 -17.78 0.05 18.76
CA GLU A 104 -19.17 -0.38 18.98
C GLU A 104 -19.53 -0.51 20.48
N SER A 105 -18.52 -0.75 21.32
CA SER A 105 -18.66 -0.83 22.78
C SER A 105 -18.30 0.48 23.49
N GLY A 106 -18.03 1.57 22.74
CA GLY A 106 -17.57 2.84 23.30
C GLY A 106 -16.06 2.87 23.58
N GLY A 107 -15.33 1.85 23.17
CA GLY A 107 -13.87 1.77 23.29
C GLY A 107 -13.14 2.63 22.23
N GLN A 108 -11.81 2.69 22.35
CA GLN A 108 -10.97 3.52 21.49
C GLN A 108 -9.92 2.65 20.77
N PRO A 109 -10.06 2.42 19.45
CA PRO A 109 -9.14 1.58 18.70
C PRO A 109 -7.73 2.17 18.64
N ILE A 110 -6.73 1.30 18.47
CA ILE A 110 -5.38 1.74 18.11
C ILE A 110 -5.36 2.08 16.63
N GLN A 111 -4.96 3.31 16.32
CA GLN A 111 -4.99 3.84 14.96
C GLN A 111 -3.60 4.18 14.47
N SER A 112 -3.25 3.72 13.27
CA SER A 112 -2.00 4.04 12.59
C SER A 112 -2.26 4.73 11.26
N LEU A 113 -1.54 5.82 10.99
CA LEU A 113 -1.58 6.57 9.75
C LEU A 113 -0.21 6.54 9.09
N ILE A 114 -0.10 5.89 7.93
CA ILE A 114 1.11 5.88 7.11
C ILE A 114 1.08 7.08 6.17
N ILE A 115 2.04 7.98 6.33
CA ILE A 115 2.28 9.14 5.46
C ILE A 115 3.51 8.90 4.62
N SER A 116 3.43 9.18 3.33
CA SER A 116 4.55 9.09 2.39
C SER A 116 4.21 9.74 1.04
N THR A 117 4.94 9.35 0.00
CA THR A 117 4.63 9.64 -1.41
C THR A 117 4.48 8.35 -2.22
N TRP A 118 4.06 8.46 -3.48
CA TRP A 118 3.93 7.30 -4.37
C TRP A 118 5.28 6.61 -4.58
N ARG A 119 5.25 5.28 -4.60
CA ARG A 119 6.38 4.38 -4.87
C ARG A 119 7.46 4.34 -3.77
N SER A 120 7.10 4.70 -2.55
CA SER A 120 8.00 4.61 -1.38
C SER A 120 7.89 3.31 -0.57
N GLY A 121 7.14 2.30 -1.06
CA GLY A 121 6.97 1.02 -0.34
C GLY A 121 5.80 0.99 0.66
N THR A 122 4.95 2.02 0.66
CA THR A 122 3.80 2.15 1.58
C THR A 122 2.77 1.03 1.44
N THR A 123 2.61 0.43 0.25
CA THR A 123 1.69 -0.71 0.07
C THR A 123 2.19 -1.90 0.87
N PHE A 124 3.49 -2.20 0.83
CA PHE A 124 4.07 -3.28 1.64
C PHE A 124 3.88 -3.01 3.14
N LEU A 125 4.22 -1.81 3.62
CA LEU A 125 4.01 -1.46 5.04
C LEU A 125 2.53 -1.53 5.44
N GLY A 126 1.62 -1.06 4.59
CA GLY A 126 0.18 -1.15 4.83
C GLY A 126 -0.31 -2.59 4.93
N GLU A 127 0.15 -3.48 4.04
CA GLU A 127 -0.21 -4.90 4.07
C GLU A 127 0.42 -5.63 5.27
N VAL A 128 1.63 -5.26 5.71
CA VAL A 128 2.23 -5.76 6.95
C VAL A 128 1.31 -5.49 8.14
N LEU A 129 0.81 -4.26 8.27
CA LEU A 129 -0.11 -3.91 9.37
C LEU A 129 -1.50 -4.53 9.18
N ASN A 130 -1.98 -4.68 7.95
CA ASN A 130 -3.24 -5.35 7.63
C ASN A 130 -3.21 -6.86 7.94
N ALA A 131 -2.03 -7.48 7.95
CA ALA A 131 -1.86 -8.89 8.31
C ALA A 131 -2.11 -9.17 9.80
N ILE A 132 -2.12 -8.14 10.65
CA ILE A 132 -2.44 -8.28 12.07
C ILE A 132 -3.93 -8.58 12.23
N PRO A 133 -4.32 -9.65 12.96
CA PRO A 133 -5.72 -9.96 13.23
C PRO A 133 -6.47 -8.79 13.84
N GLY A 134 -7.73 -8.60 13.46
CA GLY A 134 -8.51 -7.48 13.98
C GLY A 134 -8.17 -6.12 13.39
N THR A 135 -7.42 -6.02 12.28
CA THR A 135 -7.13 -4.75 11.62
C THR A 135 -8.16 -4.41 10.55
N PHE A 136 -8.68 -3.18 10.57
CA PHE A 136 -9.43 -2.56 9.47
C PHE A 136 -8.50 -1.66 8.67
N TYR A 137 -8.34 -1.93 7.37
CA TYR A 137 -7.39 -1.23 6.51
C TYR A 137 -8.07 -0.21 5.61
N HIS A 138 -7.70 1.06 5.76
CA HIS A 138 -8.13 2.16 4.88
C HIS A 138 -7.05 2.39 3.81
N TYR A 139 -7.27 1.85 2.62
CA TYR A 139 -6.35 2.01 1.50
C TYR A 139 -6.62 3.31 0.74
N GLU A 140 -5.69 4.25 0.78
CA GLU A 140 -5.68 5.50 0.03
C GLU A 140 -7.05 6.23 -0.07
N PRO A 141 -7.63 6.69 1.04
CA PRO A 141 -8.98 7.30 1.05
C PRO A 141 -9.11 8.54 0.16
N LEU A 142 -7.99 9.11 -0.28
CA LEU A 142 -7.93 10.31 -1.11
C LEU A 142 -7.68 10.01 -2.60
N LEU A 143 -7.89 8.77 -3.07
CA LEU A 143 -7.69 8.37 -4.47
C LEU A 143 -8.43 9.27 -5.46
N LYS A 144 -9.64 9.70 -5.14
CA LYS A 144 -10.47 10.59 -5.96
C LYS A 144 -9.83 11.94 -6.32
N HIS A 145 -8.83 12.38 -5.56
CA HIS A 145 -8.10 13.62 -5.85
C HIS A 145 -7.08 13.47 -7.00
N GLY A 146 -6.95 12.26 -7.57
CA GLY A 146 -5.98 12.01 -8.63
C GLY A 146 -4.54 11.97 -8.12
N ILE A 147 -3.60 12.32 -8.99
CA ILE A 147 -2.16 12.26 -8.69
C ILE A 147 -1.67 13.68 -8.33
N VAL A 148 -2.00 14.11 -7.12
CA VAL A 148 -1.64 15.43 -6.57
C VAL A 148 -1.10 15.29 -5.16
N GLN A 149 -0.19 16.19 -4.77
CA GLN A 149 0.26 16.36 -3.39
C GLN A 149 -0.49 17.53 -2.74
N ILE A 150 -1.19 17.23 -1.68
CA ILE A 150 -1.93 18.22 -0.89
C ILE A 150 -0.95 18.87 0.09
N ARG A 151 -0.63 20.14 -0.14
CA ARG A 151 0.36 20.88 0.64
C ARG A 151 -0.24 21.97 1.53
N GLY A 152 -1.54 22.24 1.41
CA GLY A 152 -2.20 23.29 2.22
C GLY A 152 -3.68 23.44 1.89
N PRO A 153 -4.36 24.41 2.57
CA PRO A 153 -5.75 24.71 2.30
C PRO A 153 -5.93 25.34 0.89
N PRO A 154 -7.13 25.20 0.30
CA PRO A 154 -8.34 24.62 0.91
C PRO A 154 -8.40 23.09 0.85
N GLU A 155 -7.56 22.43 0.01
CA GLU A 155 -7.60 20.99 -0.26
C GLU A 155 -7.27 20.18 1.00
N SER A 156 -6.32 20.64 1.83
CA SER A 156 -5.95 19.96 3.07
C SER A 156 -7.12 19.88 4.06
N THR A 157 -7.94 20.94 4.15
CA THR A 157 -9.11 20.96 5.05
C THR A 157 -10.10 19.84 4.70
N LYS A 158 -10.36 19.63 3.40
CA LYS A 158 -11.25 18.57 2.93
C LYS A 158 -10.62 17.19 3.15
N ALA A 159 -9.34 17.05 2.80
CA ALA A 159 -8.59 15.79 2.95
C ALA A 159 -8.53 15.33 4.42
N LEU A 160 -8.17 16.22 5.33
CA LEU A 160 -8.09 15.91 6.76
C LEU A 160 -9.46 15.58 7.36
N ARG A 161 -10.52 16.26 6.93
CA ARG A 161 -11.89 15.92 7.32
C ARG A 161 -12.25 14.51 6.89
N THR A 162 -11.94 14.11 5.65
CA THR A 162 -12.15 12.74 5.14
C THR A 162 -11.38 11.73 5.99
N ILE A 163 -10.08 11.93 6.21
CA ILE A 163 -9.23 11.05 7.03
C ILE A 163 -9.80 10.91 8.45
N LYS A 164 -10.15 12.03 9.08
CA LYS A 164 -10.70 12.06 10.45
C LYS A 164 -12.02 11.30 10.54
N SER A 165 -12.95 11.53 9.60
CA SER A 165 -14.25 10.86 9.58
C SER A 165 -14.08 9.35 9.43
N MET A 166 -13.18 8.89 8.56
CA MET A 166 -12.92 7.45 8.37
C MET A 166 -12.25 6.82 9.58
N LEU A 167 -11.29 7.50 10.23
CA LEU A 167 -10.70 7.02 11.48
C LEU A 167 -11.73 6.92 12.62
N LYS A 168 -12.78 7.73 12.59
CA LYS A 168 -13.92 7.65 13.52
C LYS A 168 -15.01 6.67 13.05
N CYS A 169 -14.74 5.87 12.02
CA CYS A 169 -15.73 4.97 11.39
C CYS A 169 -17.06 5.69 11.10
N ASN A 170 -17.01 6.95 10.71
CA ASN A 170 -18.16 7.75 10.30
C ASN A 170 -18.09 8.03 8.80
N PHE A 171 -18.83 7.25 8.02
CA PHE A 171 -18.87 7.39 6.57
C PHE A 171 -20.09 8.18 6.07
N VAL A 172 -20.90 8.73 6.98
CA VAL A 172 -22.06 9.56 6.64
C VAL A 172 -21.61 10.82 5.90
N GLY A 173 -22.27 11.13 4.78
CA GLY A 173 -21.95 12.29 3.95
C GLY A 173 -20.70 12.14 3.07
N MET A 174 -20.18 10.92 2.92
CA MET A 174 -19.03 10.62 2.06
C MET A 174 -19.45 10.02 0.70
N SER A 175 -20.54 10.55 0.10
CA SER A 175 -21.05 10.05 -1.20
C SER A 175 -19.97 9.98 -2.28
N ASP A 176 -19.17 11.04 -2.42
CA ASP A 176 -18.09 11.10 -3.42
C ASP A 176 -17.05 9.96 -3.25
N TYR A 177 -16.81 9.51 -2.01
CA TYR A 177 -15.88 8.40 -1.74
C TYR A 177 -16.45 7.09 -2.27
N PHE A 178 -17.73 6.85 -2.02
CA PHE A 178 -18.42 5.64 -2.47
C PHE A 178 -18.67 5.64 -3.99
N GLU A 179 -19.09 6.75 -4.55
CA GLU A 179 -19.25 6.91 -6.00
C GLU A 179 -17.94 6.66 -6.76
N TYR A 180 -16.84 7.21 -6.29
CA TYR A 180 -15.52 6.94 -6.85
C TYR A 180 -15.17 5.45 -6.75
N GLY A 181 -15.45 4.83 -5.63
CA GLY A 181 -15.20 3.41 -5.38
C GLY A 181 -15.99 2.46 -6.27
N MET A 182 -17.19 2.86 -6.77
CA MET A 182 -17.98 2.03 -7.69
C MET A 182 -17.22 1.73 -8.99
N THR A 183 -16.41 2.66 -9.46
CA THR A 183 -15.58 2.52 -10.68
C THR A 183 -14.12 2.17 -10.36
N HIS A 184 -13.68 2.32 -9.10
CA HIS A 184 -12.34 2.07 -8.64
C HIS A 184 -12.34 1.12 -7.44
N PHE A 185 -12.82 -0.09 -7.64
CA PHE A 185 -13.06 -1.10 -6.58
C PHE A 185 -11.81 -1.43 -5.76
N HIS A 186 -10.60 -1.23 -6.31
CA HIS A 186 -9.34 -1.46 -5.58
C HIS A 186 -9.22 -0.58 -4.32
N GLN A 187 -9.97 0.53 -4.23
CA GLN A 187 -10.09 1.33 -3.01
C GLN A 187 -10.61 0.50 -1.83
N PHE A 188 -11.48 -0.48 -2.09
CA PHE A 188 -12.05 -1.37 -1.07
C PHE A 188 -11.36 -2.73 -1.00
N SER A 189 -10.87 -3.26 -2.13
CA SER A 189 -10.36 -4.63 -2.22
C SER A 189 -9.08 -4.87 -1.41
N HIS A 190 -8.31 -3.84 -1.10
CA HIS A 190 -7.18 -3.93 -0.18
C HIS A 190 -7.61 -4.15 1.28
N ASN A 191 -8.83 -3.78 1.67
CA ASN A 191 -9.41 -4.22 2.92
C ASN A 191 -10.07 -5.58 2.70
N THR A 192 -9.30 -6.66 2.81
CA THR A 192 -9.77 -8.03 2.52
C THR A 192 -10.95 -8.42 3.42
N ARG A 193 -11.01 -7.92 4.65
CA ARG A 193 -12.09 -8.21 5.60
C ARG A 193 -13.42 -7.63 5.14
N LEU A 194 -13.42 -6.40 4.66
CA LEU A 194 -14.59 -5.76 4.06
C LEU A 194 -14.90 -6.41 2.70
N TRP A 195 -13.88 -6.56 1.85
CA TRP A 195 -14.03 -7.06 0.49
C TRP A 195 -14.57 -8.49 0.41
N ASP A 196 -14.24 -9.34 1.36
CA ASP A 196 -14.76 -10.71 1.43
C ASP A 196 -16.28 -10.78 1.54
N HIS A 197 -16.92 -9.72 2.08
CA HIS A 197 -18.37 -9.63 2.17
C HIS A 197 -19.00 -8.98 0.95
N CYS A 198 -18.36 -8.00 0.33
CA CYS A 198 -18.95 -7.22 -0.75
C CYS A 198 -18.42 -7.53 -2.15
N LYS A 199 -17.43 -8.39 -2.32
CA LYS A 199 -16.98 -8.83 -3.66
C LYS A 199 -18.07 -9.52 -4.49
N PHE A 200 -19.07 -10.14 -3.85
CA PHE A 200 -20.24 -10.77 -4.48
C PHE A 200 -21.51 -9.92 -4.38
N ASN A 201 -21.58 -9.01 -3.42
CA ASN A 201 -22.65 -8.04 -3.26
C ASN A 201 -22.02 -6.65 -3.07
N LYS A 202 -21.68 -6.01 -4.17
CA LYS A 202 -20.96 -4.73 -4.19
C LYS A 202 -21.69 -3.61 -3.48
N GLU A 203 -23.03 -3.67 -3.40
CA GLU A 203 -23.85 -2.66 -2.72
C GLU A 203 -23.47 -2.51 -1.26
N LEU A 204 -23.04 -3.59 -0.59
CA LEU A 204 -22.55 -3.51 0.78
C LEU A 204 -21.30 -2.63 0.92
N CYS A 205 -20.39 -2.66 -0.06
CA CYS A 205 -19.20 -1.80 -0.05
C CYS A 205 -19.53 -0.32 -0.20
N TYR A 206 -20.68 0.01 -0.75
CA TYR A 206 -21.13 1.38 -1.04
C TYR A 206 -22.18 1.87 -0.05
N ASP A 207 -22.58 1.03 0.89
CA ASP A 207 -23.49 1.39 1.99
C ASP A 207 -22.69 2.01 3.14
N TYR A 208 -22.90 3.29 3.38
CA TYR A 208 -22.19 4.03 4.43
C TYR A 208 -22.59 3.59 5.85
N ASP A 209 -23.82 3.11 6.07
CA ASP A 209 -24.25 2.59 7.37
C ASP A 209 -23.59 1.25 7.65
N PHE A 210 -23.67 0.32 6.72
CA PHE A 210 -22.97 -0.95 6.84
C PHE A 210 -21.47 -0.74 7.06
N THR A 211 -20.80 0.08 6.22
CA THR A 211 -19.36 0.31 6.34
C THR A 211 -18.99 0.95 7.67
N SER A 212 -19.79 1.89 8.19
CA SER A 212 -19.60 2.52 9.51
C SER A 212 -19.70 1.50 10.63
N ARG A 213 -20.75 0.69 10.62
CA ARG A 213 -21.00 -0.36 11.64
C ARG A 213 -19.91 -1.44 11.56
N PHE A 214 -19.56 -1.88 10.37
CA PHE A 214 -18.53 -2.89 10.14
C PHE A 214 -17.16 -2.41 10.63
N CYS A 215 -16.76 -1.18 10.31
CA CYS A 215 -15.49 -0.57 10.74
C CYS A 215 -15.36 -0.54 12.27
N LYS A 216 -16.44 -0.25 13.00
CA LYS A 216 -16.46 -0.15 14.49
C LYS A 216 -16.20 -1.47 15.21
N LEU A 217 -16.25 -2.61 14.51
CA LEU A 217 -15.96 -3.94 15.06
C LEU A 217 -14.45 -4.19 15.27
N PHE A 218 -13.58 -3.35 14.73
CA PHE A 218 -12.16 -3.63 14.66
C PHE A 218 -11.36 -2.83 15.69
N PRO A 219 -10.55 -3.49 16.54
CA PRO A 219 -9.74 -2.84 17.56
C PRO A 219 -8.52 -2.12 16.99
N PHE A 220 -8.12 -2.45 15.79
CA PHE A 220 -6.97 -1.85 15.12
C PHE A 220 -7.40 -1.24 13.79
N GLN A 221 -6.90 -0.04 13.50
CA GLN A 221 -7.12 0.62 12.22
C GLN A 221 -5.78 1.04 11.64
N THR A 222 -5.57 0.74 10.38
CA THR A 222 -4.40 1.21 9.61
C THR A 222 -4.88 1.99 8.41
N MET A 223 -4.36 3.19 8.22
CA MET A 223 -4.67 4.01 7.05
C MET A 223 -3.40 4.36 6.30
N LYS A 224 -3.42 4.18 4.98
CA LYS A 224 -2.31 4.55 4.10
C LYS A 224 -2.67 5.77 3.27
N VAL A 225 -1.86 6.83 3.36
CA VAL A 225 -2.05 8.08 2.62
C VAL A 225 -0.74 8.51 1.95
N VAL A 226 -0.79 8.78 0.64
CA VAL A 226 0.39 9.22 -0.15
C VAL A 226 0.19 10.59 -0.79
N ARG A 227 -0.89 11.29 -0.43
CA ARG A 227 -1.29 12.58 -1.02
C ARG A 227 -1.23 13.75 -0.04
N VAL A 228 -0.97 13.50 1.23
CA VAL A 228 -0.93 14.53 2.27
C VAL A 228 0.48 14.63 2.84
N ARG A 229 0.96 15.87 3.04
CA ARG A 229 2.27 16.11 3.65
C ARG A 229 2.21 16.00 5.17
N LEU A 230 3.32 15.54 5.76
CA LEU A 230 3.41 15.29 7.21
C LEU A 230 3.01 16.49 8.05
N ARG A 231 3.38 17.72 7.66
CA ARG A 231 3.05 18.94 8.42
C ARG A 231 1.56 19.17 8.65
N LEU A 232 0.70 18.56 7.81
CA LEU A 232 -0.75 18.75 7.89
C LEU A 232 -1.41 17.80 8.89
N VAL A 233 -0.72 16.73 9.33
CA VAL A 233 -1.33 15.74 10.23
C VAL A 233 -1.42 16.20 11.68
N GLN A 234 -0.87 17.37 12.01
CA GLN A 234 -0.95 17.95 13.35
C GLN A 234 -2.40 18.04 13.83
N ASP A 235 -3.32 18.51 12.97
CA ASP A 235 -4.76 18.62 13.31
C ASP A 235 -5.39 17.28 13.70
N LEU A 236 -4.86 16.17 13.19
CA LEU A 236 -5.30 14.82 13.56
C LEU A 236 -4.67 14.36 14.88
N LEU A 237 -3.43 14.76 15.13
CA LEU A 237 -2.74 14.47 16.40
C LEU A 237 -3.32 15.29 17.57
N ASP A 238 -3.87 16.46 17.30
CA ASP A 238 -4.53 17.30 18.32
C ASP A 238 -5.93 16.80 18.69
N ASP A 239 -6.53 15.94 17.86
CA ASP A 239 -7.84 15.36 18.16
C ASP A 239 -7.73 14.29 19.25
N LYS A 240 -8.27 14.62 20.43
CA LYS A 240 -8.24 13.74 21.61
C LYS A 240 -9.14 12.51 21.49
N GLU A 241 -10.05 12.50 20.51
CA GLU A 241 -10.90 11.34 20.22
C GLU A 241 -10.17 10.30 19.36
N LEU A 242 -8.97 10.62 18.84
CA LEU A 242 -8.16 9.71 18.04
C LEU A 242 -6.97 9.17 18.85
N ASN A 243 -6.90 7.86 19.00
CA ASN A 243 -5.70 7.18 19.51
C ASN A 243 -4.72 6.94 18.35
N LEU A 244 -4.33 8.04 17.70
CA LEU A 244 -3.62 8.02 16.44
C LEU A 244 -2.11 8.05 16.65
N LYS A 245 -1.40 7.16 15.94
CA LYS A 245 0.05 7.20 15.74
C LYS A 245 0.37 7.33 14.25
N VAL A 246 1.38 8.12 13.94
CA VAL A 246 1.78 8.45 12.56
C VAL A 246 3.11 7.80 12.23
N LEU A 247 3.17 7.12 11.10
CA LEU A 247 4.36 6.52 10.51
C LEU A 247 4.71 7.32 9.25
N LEU A 248 5.82 8.04 9.26
CA LEU A 248 6.38 8.66 8.05
C LEU A 248 7.34 7.65 7.41
N LEU A 249 7.06 7.24 6.17
CA LEU A 249 7.93 6.37 5.40
C LEU A 249 8.63 7.17 4.29
N ILE A 250 9.95 7.28 4.40
CA ILE A 250 10.83 7.93 3.41
C ILE A 250 11.53 6.86 2.58
N ARG A 251 11.87 7.19 1.35
CA ARG A 251 12.67 6.35 0.45
C ARG A 251 13.65 7.19 -0.35
N ASP A 252 14.79 6.60 -0.68
CA ASP A 252 15.79 7.18 -1.60
C ASP A 252 15.12 7.74 -2.85
N PRO A 253 15.27 9.05 -3.15
CA PRO A 253 14.60 9.67 -4.31
C PRO A 253 14.96 9.00 -5.63
N ARG A 254 16.17 8.45 -5.78
CA ARG A 254 16.59 7.69 -6.98
C ARG A 254 15.79 6.41 -7.13
N GLY A 255 15.55 5.69 -6.03
CA GLY A 255 14.71 4.50 -5.99
C GLY A 255 13.22 4.80 -6.19
N VAL A 256 12.74 5.95 -5.72
CA VAL A 256 11.38 6.44 -5.99
C VAL A 256 11.22 6.73 -7.47
N MET A 257 12.10 7.55 -8.05
CA MET A 257 12.03 7.96 -9.46
C MET A 257 12.21 6.76 -10.40
N GLN A 258 13.13 5.83 -10.12
CA GLN A 258 13.24 4.57 -10.84
C GLN A 258 11.91 3.80 -10.89
N SER A 259 11.22 3.71 -9.74
CA SER A 259 9.95 2.99 -9.68
C SER A 259 8.81 3.74 -10.38
N ARG A 260 8.87 5.08 -10.49
CA ARG A 260 7.87 5.92 -11.17
C ARG A 260 7.99 5.90 -12.68
N GLN A 261 9.20 5.71 -13.25
CA GLN A 261 9.42 5.66 -14.71
C GLN A 261 8.52 4.65 -15.43
N HIS A 262 8.16 3.57 -14.76
CA HIS A 262 7.34 2.50 -15.32
C HIS A 262 5.83 2.67 -15.00
N ARG A 263 5.39 3.88 -14.61
CA ARG A 263 4.00 4.14 -14.21
C ARG A 263 3.36 5.18 -15.10
N THR A 264 2.44 4.74 -15.93
CA THR A 264 1.70 5.63 -16.84
C THR A 264 0.92 6.71 -16.09
N PHE A 265 0.42 6.42 -14.89
CA PHE A 265 -0.29 7.40 -14.08
C PHE A 265 0.59 8.53 -13.54
N CYS A 266 1.92 8.33 -13.44
CA CYS A 266 2.84 9.35 -12.94
C CYS A 266 3.18 10.41 -13.99
N GLN A 267 3.39 10.02 -15.24
CA GLN A 267 3.93 10.89 -16.30
C GLN A 267 3.17 12.20 -16.52
N PRO A 268 1.80 12.22 -16.48
CA PRO A 268 1.07 13.46 -16.70
C PRO A 268 1.05 14.40 -15.48
N SER A 269 1.56 13.98 -14.32
CA SER A 269 1.51 14.76 -13.08
C SER A 269 2.89 15.20 -12.61
N ALA A 270 3.10 16.51 -12.50
CA ALA A 270 4.34 17.09 -11.97
C ALA A 270 4.65 16.54 -10.56
N ASP A 271 3.67 16.41 -9.69
CA ASP A 271 3.82 15.88 -8.32
C ASP A 271 4.33 14.45 -8.26
N CYS A 272 4.14 13.67 -9.32
CA CYS A 272 4.64 12.30 -9.40
C CYS A 272 5.90 12.19 -10.24
N TRP A 273 6.10 13.06 -11.26
CA TRP A 273 7.16 12.90 -12.24
C TRP A 273 8.39 13.75 -11.95
N GLN A 274 8.24 14.92 -11.31
CA GLN A 274 9.36 15.84 -11.09
C GLN A 274 10.10 15.53 -9.78
N SER A 275 11.40 15.35 -9.88
CA SER A 275 12.30 15.12 -8.74
C SER A 275 12.39 16.34 -7.82
N GLU A 276 12.27 17.54 -8.38
CA GLU A 276 12.27 18.81 -7.65
C GLU A 276 11.17 18.88 -6.61
N LEU A 277 9.94 18.54 -7.04
CA LEU A 277 8.78 18.54 -6.15
C LEU A 277 8.87 17.41 -5.11
N LEU A 278 9.35 16.24 -5.52
CA LEU A 278 9.60 15.13 -4.59
C LEU A 278 10.55 15.57 -3.47
N CYS A 279 11.68 16.19 -3.84
CA CYS A 279 12.72 16.51 -2.88
C CYS A 279 12.37 17.74 -2.03
N ALA A 280 11.64 18.72 -2.58
CA ALA A 280 11.06 19.79 -1.78
C ALA A 280 10.07 19.25 -0.73
N ASP A 281 9.23 18.28 -1.10
CA ASP A 281 8.33 17.60 -0.16
C ASP A 281 9.10 16.81 0.91
N MET A 282 10.22 16.15 0.54
CA MET A 282 11.08 15.42 1.49
C MET A 282 11.72 16.36 2.52
N ILE A 283 12.17 17.56 2.11
CA ILE A 283 12.70 18.58 3.01
C ILE A 283 11.58 19.10 3.93
N SER A 284 10.41 19.41 3.38
CA SER A 284 9.24 19.83 4.17
C SER A 284 8.84 18.78 5.21
N ASP A 285 8.88 17.49 4.85
CA ASP A 285 8.55 16.41 5.78
C ASP A 285 9.64 16.23 6.84
N TYR A 286 10.93 16.49 6.53
CA TYR A 286 12.01 16.47 7.53
C TYR A 286 11.79 17.54 8.61
N VAL A 287 11.54 18.78 8.19
CA VAL A 287 11.27 19.91 9.11
C VAL A 287 10.00 19.64 9.94
N ALA A 288 8.96 19.09 9.30
CA ALA A 288 7.75 18.70 10.01
C ALA A 288 8.00 17.57 11.01
N ALA A 289 8.83 16.58 10.66
CA ALA A 289 9.18 15.48 11.54
C ALA A 289 9.89 15.96 12.81
N GLY A 290 10.86 16.89 12.72
CA GLY A 290 11.52 17.47 13.89
C GLY A 290 10.51 18.05 14.86
N ARG A 291 9.66 18.95 14.38
CA ARG A 291 8.61 19.59 15.20
C ARG A 291 7.62 18.59 15.80
N LEU A 292 7.14 17.64 15.01
CA LEU A 292 6.12 16.69 15.47
C LEU A 292 6.68 15.64 16.42
N LEU A 293 7.93 15.21 16.27
CA LEU A 293 8.60 14.31 17.21
C LEU A 293 8.76 14.96 18.60
N SER A 294 9.08 16.24 18.64
CA SER A 294 9.18 17.02 19.88
C SER A 294 7.80 17.28 20.50
N ALA A 295 6.82 17.74 19.70
CA ALA A 295 5.49 18.10 20.18
C ALA A 295 4.63 16.89 20.59
N TYR A 296 4.82 15.74 19.95
CA TYR A 296 4.01 14.53 20.15
C TYR A 296 4.91 13.30 20.41
N PRO A 297 5.64 13.26 21.52
CA PRO A 297 6.52 12.13 21.83
C PRO A 297 5.73 10.82 21.84
N ASN A 298 6.31 9.77 21.26
CA ASN A 298 5.69 8.45 21.10
C ASN A 298 4.42 8.38 20.22
N ARG A 299 4.06 9.45 19.49
CA ARG A 299 2.94 9.43 18.53
C ARG A 299 3.37 9.58 17.08
N VAL A 300 4.63 9.89 16.81
CA VAL A 300 5.22 9.98 15.46
C VAL A 300 6.46 9.11 15.40
N MET A 301 6.59 8.35 14.31
CA MET A 301 7.78 7.54 14.01
C MET A 301 8.19 7.78 12.57
N VAL A 302 9.49 7.90 12.34
CA VAL A 302 10.07 8.03 11.01
C VAL A 302 10.84 6.77 10.67
N LEU A 303 10.70 6.32 9.42
CA LEU A 303 11.30 5.11 8.88
C LEU A 303 11.82 5.38 7.48
N ARG A 304 12.97 4.83 7.13
CA ARG A 304 13.35 4.66 5.73
C ARG A 304 12.85 3.32 5.20
N TYR A 305 12.35 3.33 3.97
CA TYR A 305 11.95 2.11 3.25
C TYR A 305 13.08 1.08 3.20
N GLU A 306 14.30 1.55 3.04
CA GLU A 306 15.50 0.74 2.98
C GLU A 306 15.71 -0.08 4.28
N GLU A 307 15.44 0.51 5.44
CA GLU A 307 15.50 -0.20 6.72
C GLU A 307 14.46 -1.34 6.78
N LEU A 308 13.24 -1.06 6.34
CA LEU A 308 12.16 -2.04 6.29
C LEU A 308 12.46 -3.17 5.28
N ALA A 309 13.07 -2.84 4.14
CA ALA A 309 13.34 -3.82 3.10
C ALA A 309 14.57 -4.68 3.39
N LEU A 310 15.60 -4.12 4.03
CA LEU A 310 16.83 -4.84 4.37
C LEU A 310 16.66 -5.78 5.58
N ASP A 311 15.88 -5.35 6.57
CA ASP A 311 15.52 -6.17 7.72
C ASP A 311 14.03 -6.01 8.06
N PRO A 312 13.16 -6.72 7.33
CA PRO A 312 11.72 -6.63 7.52
C PRO A 312 11.27 -7.03 8.93
N ASN A 313 11.91 -8.07 9.51
CA ASN A 313 11.52 -8.59 10.81
C ASN A 313 11.86 -7.60 11.92
N ALA A 314 13.11 -7.17 12.05
CA ALA A 314 13.50 -6.24 13.11
C ALA A 314 12.78 -4.89 12.98
N THR A 315 12.62 -4.38 11.74
CA THR A 315 11.91 -3.12 11.51
C THR A 315 10.43 -3.25 11.83
N THR A 316 9.78 -4.36 11.47
CA THR A 316 8.38 -4.59 11.84
C THR A 316 8.20 -4.68 13.35
N HIS A 317 9.05 -5.40 14.07
CA HIS A 317 8.99 -5.43 15.54
C HIS A 317 9.16 -4.04 16.18
N ARG A 318 10.06 -3.21 15.63
CA ARG A 318 10.20 -1.80 16.06
C ARG A 318 8.93 -0.99 15.84
N ILE A 319 8.25 -1.21 14.69
CA ILE A 319 6.96 -0.57 14.38
C ILE A 319 5.87 -1.06 15.34
N LEU A 320 5.77 -2.37 15.59
CA LEU A 320 4.78 -2.93 16.53
C LEU A 320 4.95 -2.35 17.93
N LYS A 321 6.17 -2.32 18.44
CA LYS A 321 6.48 -1.72 19.75
C LYS A 321 6.04 -0.25 19.80
N PHE A 322 6.33 0.52 18.75
CA PHE A 322 5.87 1.91 18.64
C PHE A 322 4.35 2.01 18.63
N LEU A 323 3.67 1.18 17.86
CA LEU A 323 2.21 1.15 17.77
C LEU A 323 1.55 0.56 19.03
N ARG A 324 2.31 -0.07 19.92
CA ARG A 324 1.83 -0.86 21.07
C ARG A 324 0.97 -2.05 20.62
N LEU A 325 1.43 -2.73 19.59
CA LEU A 325 0.81 -3.94 19.06
C LEU A 325 1.72 -5.14 19.31
N SER A 326 1.15 -6.28 19.61
CA SER A 326 1.88 -7.53 19.78
C SER A 326 2.08 -8.24 18.44
N ALA A 327 3.20 -8.95 18.29
CA ALA A 327 3.45 -9.80 17.13
C ALA A 327 2.46 -10.98 17.11
N THR A 328 2.12 -11.43 15.91
CA THR A 328 1.19 -12.55 15.70
C THR A 328 1.75 -13.53 14.67
N GLN A 329 1.38 -14.80 14.77
CA GLN A 329 1.79 -15.82 13.81
C GLN A 329 1.42 -15.45 12.37
N SER A 330 0.24 -14.88 12.15
CA SER A 330 -0.19 -14.45 10.81
C SER A 330 0.70 -13.35 10.21
N LEU A 331 1.23 -12.47 11.04
CA LEU A 331 2.20 -11.46 10.63
C LEU A 331 3.54 -12.08 10.25
N ASP A 332 4.04 -13.04 11.04
CA ASP A 332 5.29 -13.73 10.75
C ASP A 332 5.19 -14.54 9.44
N GLU A 333 4.07 -15.22 9.22
CA GLU A 333 3.77 -15.93 7.99
C GLU A 333 3.72 -14.96 6.79
N PHE A 334 3.05 -13.81 6.96
CA PHE A 334 3.01 -12.77 5.94
C PHE A 334 4.41 -12.29 5.57
N LEU A 335 5.23 -11.91 6.56
CA LEU A 335 6.59 -11.45 6.32
C LEU A 335 7.42 -12.51 5.58
N LYS A 336 7.36 -13.77 6.03
CA LYS A 336 8.08 -14.87 5.38
C LYS A 336 7.71 -15.03 3.92
N LEU A 337 6.43 -14.93 3.57
CA LEU A 337 5.95 -15.08 2.19
C LEU A 337 6.29 -13.86 1.32
N HIS A 338 6.12 -12.65 1.84
CA HIS A 338 6.22 -11.43 1.04
C HIS A 338 7.64 -10.86 0.93
N THR A 339 8.61 -11.38 1.69
CA THR A 339 9.99 -10.86 1.67
C THR A 339 11.01 -11.81 1.03
N ASN A 340 10.63 -13.06 0.76
CA ASN A 340 11.55 -14.08 0.24
C ASN A 340 11.11 -14.65 -1.12
N VAL A 341 9.93 -14.30 -1.62
CA VAL A 341 9.39 -14.79 -2.89
C VAL A 341 9.10 -13.64 -3.82
N GLU A 342 9.55 -13.72 -5.08
CA GLU A 342 9.20 -12.72 -6.09
C GLU A 342 8.02 -13.21 -6.93
N VAL A 343 6.95 -12.39 -6.97
CA VAL A 343 5.81 -12.58 -7.85
C VAL A 343 5.67 -11.35 -8.72
N ALA A 344 5.59 -11.55 -10.04
CA ALA A 344 5.39 -10.47 -10.99
C ALA A 344 4.09 -9.70 -10.70
N GLY A 345 4.07 -8.40 -11.00
CA GLY A 345 2.91 -7.53 -10.83
C GLY A 345 3.30 -6.09 -10.52
N VAL A 346 2.49 -5.15 -11.01
CA VAL A 346 2.76 -3.70 -10.91
C VAL A 346 2.80 -3.21 -9.47
N SER A 347 1.91 -3.73 -8.64
CA SER A 347 1.79 -3.40 -7.21
C SER A 347 2.05 -4.61 -6.31
N SER A 348 2.68 -5.68 -6.84
CA SER A 348 3.02 -6.86 -6.05
C SER A 348 3.87 -6.48 -4.84
N THR A 349 3.50 -6.98 -3.68
CA THR A 349 4.27 -6.88 -2.43
C THR A 349 5.22 -8.06 -2.24
N PHE A 350 5.11 -9.09 -3.08
CA PHE A 350 6.02 -10.25 -3.09
C PHE A 350 7.32 -9.89 -3.78
N ARG A 351 8.39 -9.73 -3.04
CA ARG A 351 9.74 -9.42 -3.54
C ARG A 351 10.78 -10.10 -2.67
N VAL A 352 11.93 -10.38 -3.24
CA VAL A 352 13.14 -10.56 -2.42
C VAL A 352 13.49 -9.17 -1.89
N SER A 353 13.06 -8.87 -0.65
CA SER A 353 12.97 -7.50 -0.15
C SER A 353 14.32 -6.78 -0.15
N ARG A 354 15.41 -7.51 0.14
CA ARG A 354 16.78 -6.97 0.20
C ARG A 354 17.32 -6.45 -1.12
N ASP A 355 16.79 -6.95 -2.26
CA ASP A 355 17.28 -6.58 -3.59
C ASP A 355 16.63 -5.29 -4.10
N VAL A 356 15.49 -4.90 -3.55
CA VAL A 356 14.68 -3.80 -4.07
C VAL A 356 15.25 -2.40 -3.76
N PRO A 357 15.77 -2.11 -2.56
CA PRO A 357 16.17 -0.75 -2.17
C PRO A 357 17.18 -0.11 -3.12
N PHE A 358 18.14 -0.91 -3.59
CA PHE A 358 19.27 -0.44 -4.39
C PHE A 358 19.19 -0.86 -5.86
N LYS A 359 18.05 -1.37 -6.33
CA LYS A 359 17.86 -1.79 -7.73
C LYS A 359 18.16 -0.66 -8.73
N TRP A 360 17.90 0.60 -8.36
CA TRP A 360 18.18 1.77 -9.16
C TRP A 360 19.67 1.89 -9.58
N LYS A 361 20.61 1.41 -8.76
CA LYS A 361 22.07 1.40 -9.07
C LYS A 361 22.39 0.68 -10.37
N ASN A 362 21.62 -0.37 -10.69
CA ASN A 362 21.86 -1.24 -11.85
C ASN A 362 20.92 -0.94 -13.03
N VAL A 363 19.83 -0.21 -12.80
CA VAL A 363 18.76 0.00 -13.79
C VAL A 363 18.82 1.39 -14.39
N LEU A 364 19.18 2.42 -13.59
CA LEU A 364 19.23 3.79 -14.08
C LEU A 364 20.57 4.11 -14.75
N ASP A 365 20.49 4.98 -15.76
CA ASP A 365 21.68 5.66 -16.29
C ASP A 365 22.25 6.66 -15.28
N PHE A 366 23.57 6.80 -15.24
CA PHE A 366 24.21 7.69 -14.27
C PHE A 366 23.87 9.17 -14.49
N ASN A 367 23.72 9.63 -15.74
CA ASN A 367 23.35 11.02 -16.00
C ASN A 367 22.00 11.36 -15.38
N TYR A 368 21.02 10.46 -15.50
CA TYR A 368 19.72 10.64 -14.84
C TYR A 368 19.82 10.56 -13.31
N VAL A 369 20.67 9.70 -12.78
CA VAL A 369 20.94 9.64 -11.33
C VAL A 369 21.58 10.95 -10.85
N ASP A 370 22.51 11.51 -11.62
CA ASP A 370 23.19 12.77 -11.30
C ASP A 370 22.25 13.99 -11.35
N GLU A 371 21.33 14.02 -12.31
CA GLU A 371 20.24 15.00 -12.35
C GLU A 371 19.40 14.94 -11.06
N ILE A 372 18.95 13.75 -10.66
CA ILE A 372 18.18 13.57 -9.41
C ILE A 372 19.02 14.01 -8.20
N GLN A 373 20.28 13.59 -8.12
CA GLN A 373 21.18 13.93 -7.00
C GLN A 373 21.42 15.43 -6.88
N THR A 374 21.62 16.11 -8.00
CA THR A 374 21.85 17.54 -8.03
C THR A 374 20.67 18.30 -7.46
N VAL A 375 19.47 17.96 -7.90
CA VAL A 375 18.22 18.60 -7.44
C VAL A 375 17.88 18.20 -5.99
N CYS A 376 18.14 16.96 -5.63
CA CYS A 376 17.76 16.38 -4.34
C CYS A 376 18.85 16.44 -3.27
N LYS A 377 19.96 17.13 -3.52
CA LYS A 377 21.16 17.14 -2.66
C LYS A 377 20.84 17.37 -1.20
N ASP A 378 20.06 18.40 -0.89
CA ASP A 378 19.72 18.77 0.50
C ASP A 378 18.78 17.73 1.14
N ALA A 379 17.75 17.28 0.40
CA ALA A 379 16.87 16.21 0.87
C ALA A 379 17.65 14.92 1.14
N MET A 380 18.56 14.54 0.25
CA MET A 380 19.40 13.35 0.42
C MET A 380 20.31 13.48 1.65
N SER A 381 20.93 14.62 1.84
CA SER A 381 21.78 14.89 3.01
C SER A 381 20.99 14.77 4.31
N LEU A 382 19.82 15.41 4.40
CA LEU A 382 18.97 15.40 5.58
C LEU A 382 18.49 13.98 5.96
N TRP A 383 18.20 13.16 4.95
CA TRP A 383 17.68 11.79 5.16
C TRP A 383 18.76 10.71 5.14
N GLY A 384 20.05 11.08 5.11
CA GLY A 384 21.19 10.16 5.14
C GLY A 384 21.30 9.30 3.88
N TYR A 385 21.18 9.91 2.70
CA TYR A 385 21.44 9.25 1.43
C TYR A 385 22.75 9.77 0.79
N ARG A 386 23.70 8.86 0.56
CA ARG A 386 25.00 9.17 -0.06
C ARG A 386 24.87 9.35 -1.56
N MET A 387 25.64 10.27 -2.13
CA MET A 387 25.71 10.52 -3.57
C MET A 387 26.67 9.54 -4.26
N ALA A 388 26.32 9.10 -5.45
CA ALA A 388 27.25 8.42 -6.36
C ALA A 388 28.05 9.48 -7.16
N HIS A 389 29.35 9.27 -7.36
CA HIS A 389 30.22 10.25 -8.00
C HIS A 389 30.36 10.04 -9.51
N ASN A 390 30.16 8.82 -9.97
CA ASN A 390 30.18 8.42 -11.39
C ASN A 390 29.55 7.05 -11.57
N ALA A 391 29.41 6.61 -12.81
CA ALA A 391 28.78 5.34 -13.16
C ALA A 391 29.48 4.11 -12.55
N THR A 392 30.81 4.12 -12.47
CA THR A 392 31.59 3.03 -11.86
C THR A 392 31.35 2.96 -10.35
N HIS A 393 31.45 4.09 -9.67
CA HIS A 393 31.14 4.18 -8.23
C HIS A 393 29.70 3.76 -7.94
N MET A 394 28.72 4.26 -8.73
CA MET A 394 27.32 3.90 -8.56
C MET A 394 27.08 2.39 -8.57
N LYS A 395 27.73 1.67 -9.50
CA LYS A 395 27.57 0.22 -9.67
C LYS A 395 28.44 -0.62 -8.74
N SER A 396 29.41 0.01 -8.05
CA SER A 396 30.29 -0.70 -7.12
C SER A 396 29.51 -1.38 -6.00
N ALA A 397 29.88 -2.61 -5.66
CA ALA A 397 29.34 -3.33 -4.49
C ALA A 397 29.67 -2.61 -3.16
N GLU A 398 30.77 -1.88 -3.10
CA GLU A 398 31.20 -1.11 -1.94
C GLU A 398 30.40 0.16 -1.70
N PHE A 399 29.72 0.66 -2.74
CA PHE A 399 28.88 1.84 -2.61
C PHE A 399 27.56 1.48 -1.92
N ILE A 400 27.47 1.78 -0.63
CA ILE A 400 26.24 1.69 0.16
C ILE A 400 25.61 3.08 0.20
N PRO A 401 24.43 3.28 -0.45
CA PRO A 401 23.80 4.60 -0.55
C PRO A 401 23.21 5.15 0.75
N LEU A 402 23.39 4.44 1.87
CA LEU A 402 22.83 4.80 3.17
C LEU A 402 23.92 5.30 4.12
N ASP A 403 23.58 6.36 4.84
CA ASP A 403 24.30 6.87 5.99
C ASP A 403 23.37 7.01 7.20
N ASN A 404 23.92 7.31 8.33
CA ASN A 404 23.12 7.68 9.49
C ASN A 404 22.47 9.05 9.25
N TYR A 405 21.31 9.25 9.85
CA TYR A 405 20.64 10.55 9.87
C TYR A 405 20.06 10.80 11.26
N THR A 406 19.97 12.03 11.64
CA THR A 406 19.35 12.47 12.90
C THR A 406 18.37 13.57 12.57
N ILE A 407 17.14 13.44 13.05
CA ILE A 407 16.13 14.48 12.86
C ILE A 407 16.31 15.50 13.97
N THR A 408 16.66 16.71 13.60
CA THR A 408 16.78 17.86 14.50
C THR A 408 15.57 18.79 14.36
N GLU A 409 15.26 19.53 15.40
CA GLU A 409 14.24 20.59 15.36
C GLU A 409 14.61 21.72 14.40
#